data_cf65ce70f538d9436036f0986bb586c8
#
_entry.id   cf65ce70f538d9436036f0986bb586c8
#
_cell.length_a   1.000
_cell.length_b   1.000
_cell.length_c   1.000
_cell.angle_alpha   90.00
_cell.angle_beta   90.00
_cell.angle_gamma   90.00
#
_symmetry.space_group_name_H-M   'P 1'
#
loop_
_entity.id
_entity.type
_entity.pdbx_description
1 polymer ?
#
loop_
_entity_poly.entity_id
_entity_poly.type
_entity_poly.pdbx_seq_one_letter_code
_entity_poly.pdbx_strand_id
1 'polypeptide(L)'
;MRIGIPRTLWYFTYAPFWRTFFTGLGAEVVASRLTTRKTLDAGVTACVSEACLPIKLYFGHLIDLADRVDYLFVPRLMSVQGNRVFCPKFLGLPDLVRHSGLKLPPLLDVAIDRRTGPLFLWRSCWWLGRRLGARGRAIVRAFFSASRTQRKYWARLTGGGLPEGAKPPTRPDAHRAAGGAPPVGPPVRIALLGYPYLIFDEYANLGLLDKLRSLNVDYRTIETVPERVLRRQNPFFPKRPFWRYSDLVARSGYHFLGPGRAEVDGVVHVTAFACGPDALVDKVLELEGERKRCPYLNITLDEQSGEAGYITRLEAFVDMLRRRVATTPD
;
A
#
# COMPACT_ATOMS: atom_id res chain seq x y z
N MET A 1 -3.01 26.31 11.03
CA MET A 1 -1.79 25.59 10.65
C MET A 1 -2.19 24.38 9.83
N ARG A 2 -1.68 24.30 8.60
CA ARG A 2 -1.97 23.22 7.64
C ARG A 2 -0.80 22.25 7.59
N ILE A 3 -1.06 20.97 7.76
CA ILE A 3 -0.05 19.89 7.71
C ILE A 3 -0.33 19.00 6.51
N GLY A 4 0.62 18.93 5.60
CA GLY A 4 0.55 18.13 4.38
C GLY A 4 0.93 16.66 4.62
N ILE A 5 0.11 15.76 4.08
CA ILE A 5 0.38 14.31 4.06
C ILE A 5 0.37 13.83 2.62
N PRO A 6 1.51 13.35 2.08
CA PRO A 6 1.57 12.74 0.75
C PRO A 6 0.72 11.47 0.66
N ARG A 7 -0.15 11.36 -0.37
CA ARG A 7 -1.08 10.25 -0.57
C ARG A 7 -0.42 9.05 -1.24
N THR A 8 0.65 8.57 -0.68
CA THR A 8 1.37 7.38 -1.16
C THR A 8 2.17 6.74 -0.02
N LEU A 9 2.88 5.65 -0.27
CA LEU A 9 3.68 4.90 0.69
C LEU A 9 2.85 4.52 1.93
N TRP A 10 3.21 5.03 3.10
CA TRP A 10 2.57 4.72 4.36
C TRP A 10 1.12 5.26 4.51
N TYR A 11 0.68 6.14 3.59
CA TYR A 11 -0.64 6.77 3.64
C TYR A 11 -1.76 5.73 3.74
N PHE A 12 -1.80 4.76 2.85
CA PHE A 12 -2.84 3.72 2.79
C PHE A 12 -2.87 2.81 4.02
N THR A 13 -1.87 2.86 4.88
CA THR A 13 -1.79 2.04 6.09
C THR A 13 -1.99 2.85 7.38
N TYR A 14 -1.48 4.07 7.43
CA TYR A 14 -1.36 4.83 8.68
C TYR A 14 -1.96 6.25 8.65
N ALA A 15 -2.50 6.72 7.52
CA ALA A 15 -3.07 8.06 7.42
C ALA A 15 -4.19 8.33 8.44
N PRO A 16 -5.10 7.39 8.74
CA PRO A 16 -6.17 7.63 9.72
C PRO A 16 -5.65 7.98 11.12
N PHE A 17 -4.53 7.35 11.55
CA PHE A 17 -3.88 7.69 12.81
C PHE A 17 -3.36 9.13 12.80
N TRP A 18 -2.54 9.46 11.81
CA TRP A 18 -1.86 10.75 11.78
C TRP A 18 -2.83 11.90 11.55
N ARG A 19 -3.84 11.71 10.68
CA ARG A 19 -4.89 12.70 10.48
C ARG A 19 -5.64 12.97 11.78
N THR A 20 -6.11 11.92 12.46
CA THR A 20 -6.83 12.09 13.74
C THR A 20 -5.95 12.74 14.80
N PHE A 21 -4.67 12.39 14.84
CA PHE A 21 -3.72 12.97 15.79
C PHE A 21 -3.55 14.47 15.55
N PHE A 22 -3.20 14.88 14.33
CA PHE A 22 -2.96 16.30 14.03
C PHE A 22 -4.24 17.15 14.14
N THR A 23 -5.37 16.64 13.68
CA THR A 23 -6.67 17.32 13.85
C THR A 23 -7.01 17.48 15.33
N GLY A 24 -6.74 16.47 16.16
CA GLY A 24 -6.89 16.53 17.61
C GLY A 24 -5.98 17.56 18.30
N LEU A 25 -4.94 18.01 17.64
CA LEU A 25 -4.06 19.11 18.07
C LEU A 25 -4.49 20.47 17.50
N GLY A 26 -5.58 20.55 16.73
CA GLY A 26 -6.08 21.78 16.12
C GLY A 26 -5.45 22.14 14.78
N ALA A 27 -4.72 21.21 14.14
CA ALA A 27 -4.20 21.40 12.80
C ALA A 27 -5.22 20.95 11.72
N GLU A 28 -5.24 21.65 10.61
CA GLU A 28 -5.88 21.20 9.37
C GLU A 28 -4.94 20.22 8.66
N VAL A 29 -5.41 19.03 8.35
CA VAL A 29 -4.63 18.03 7.62
C VAL A 29 -5.02 18.03 6.15
N VAL A 30 -4.07 18.35 5.28
CA VAL A 30 -4.23 18.41 3.83
C VAL A 30 -3.54 17.21 3.21
N ALA A 31 -4.31 16.27 2.64
CA ALA A 31 -3.74 15.23 1.79
C ALA A 31 -3.42 15.80 0.40
N SER A 32 -2.37 15.29 -0.25
CA SER A 32 -2.13 15.59 -1.66
C SER A 32 -3.30 15.12 -2.53
N ARG A 33 -3.44 15.69 -3.72
CA ARG A 33 -4.45 15.28 -4.69
C ARG A 33 -4.24 13.81 -5.10
N LEU A 34 -5.20 13.25 -5.81
CA LEU A 34 -5.04 11.93 -6.43
C LEU A 34 -3.84 11.96 -7.38
N THR A 35 -3.15 10.84 -7.46
CA THR A 35 -2.05 10.63 -8.39
C THR A 35 -2.52 10.83 -9.83
N THR A 36 -1.73 11.55 -10.60
CA THR A 36 -1.99 11.84 -12.02
C THR A 36 -0.69 11.74 -12.80
N ARG A 37 -0.76 11.80 -14.14
CA ARG A 37 0.44 11.92 -14.99
C ARG A 37 1.33 13.08 -14.55
N LYS A 38 0.74 14.24 -14.25
CA LYS A 38 1.49 15.41 -13.76
C LYS A 38 2.23 15.12 -12.45
N THR A 39 1.60 14.37 -11.54
CA THR A 39 2.23 13.95 -10.27
C THR A 39 3.43 13.05 -10.54
N LEU A 40 3.29 12.09 -11.45
CA LEU A 40 4.38 11.18 -11.83
C LEU A 40 5.53 11.94 -12.49
N ASP A 41 5.25 12.76 -13.50
CA ASP A 41 6.28 13.50 -14.26
C ASP A 41 7.06 14.45 -13.34
N ALA A 42 6.38 15.16 -12.43
CA ALA A 42 7.03 16.00 -11.43
C ALA A 42 7.94 15.17 -10.49
N GLY A 43 7.48 14.00 -10.08
CA GLY A 43 8.25 13.10 -9.22
C GLY A 43 9.46 12.48 -9.92
N VAL A 44 9.32 12.08 -11.18
CA VAL A 44 10.42 11.54 -12.00
C VAL A 44 11.51 12.60 -12.17
N THR A 45 11.13 13.85 -12.45
CA THR A 45 12.09 14.96 -12.62
C THR A 45 12.83 15.30 -11.31
N ALA A 46 12.14 15.16 -10.16
CA ALA A 46 12.68 15.57 -8.86
C ALA A 46 13.44 14.47 -8.12
N CYS A 47 13.37 13.23 -8.60
CA CYS A 47 13.94 12.08 -7.91
C CYS A 47 15.08 11.46 -8.73
N VAL A 48 15.94 10.68 -8.05
CA VAL A 48 16.99 9.92 -8.74
C VAL A 48 16.39 8.83 -9.63
N SER A 49 17.01 8.55 -10.77
CA SER A 49 16.51 7.60 -11.78
C SER A 49 16.28 6.18 -11.22
N GLU A 50 17.15 5.74 -10.32
CA GLU A 50 17.14 4.41 -9.70
C GLU A 50 16.09 4.26 -8.58
N ALA A 51 15.32 5.31 -8.29
CA ALA A 51 14.23 5.20 -7.35
C ALA A 51 13.08 4.35 -7.94
N CYS A 52 12.47 3.51 -7.10
CA CYS A 52 11.26 2.79 -7.51
C CYS A 52 10.08 3.76 -7.67
N LEU A 53 9.13 3.37 -8.51
CA LEU A 53 7.93 4.15 -8.82
C LEU A 53 7.27 4.82 -7.58
N PRO A 54 7.04 4.11 -6.45
CA PRO A 54 6.40 4.75 -5.28
C PRO A 54 7.21 5.90 -4.67
N ILE A 55 8.53 5.87 -4.74
CA ILE A 55 9.37 6.97 -4.26
C ILE A 55 9.27 8.16 -5.23
N LYS A 56 9.28 7.93 -6.53
CA LYS A 56 9.05 8.97 -7.54
C LYS A 56 7.68 9.65 -7.31
N LEU A 57 6.62 8.86 -7.13
CA LEU A 57 5.30 9.39 -6.81
C LEU A 57 5.29 10.19 -5.50
N TYR A 58 6.05 9.75 -4.48
CA TYR A 58 6.16 10.50 -3.23
C TYR A 58 6.69 11.91 -3.43
N PHE A 59 7.72 12.09 -4.25
CA PHE A 59 8.24 13.41 -4.61
C PHE A 59 7.21 14.25 -5.37
N GLY A 60 6.47 13.67 -6.30
CA GLY A 60 5.39 14.37 -7.00
C GLY A 60 4.29 14.85 -6.05
N HIS A 61 3.93 14.04 -5.05
CA HIS A 61 2.97 14.42 -4.00
C HIS A 61 3.49 15.49 -3.05
N LEU A 62 4.80 15.53 -2.77
CA LEU A 62 5.41 16.63 -2.00
C LEU A 62 5.32 17.94 -2.77
N ILE A 63 5.58 17.92 -4.08
CA ILE A 63 5.47 19.09 -4.97
C ILE A 63 4.01 19.59 -5.02
N ASP A 64 3.02 18.68 -5.11
CA ASP A 64 1.59 19.06 -5.07
C ASP A 64 1.20 19.75 -3.76
N LEU A 65 1.87 19.46 -2.66
CA LEU A 65 1.59 20.04 -1.35
C LEU A 65 2.36 21.33 -1.06
N ALA A 66 3.45 21.60 -1.77
CA ALA A 66 4.44 22.62 -1.41
C ALA A 66 3.83 23.99 -1.11
N ASP A 67 2.92 24.48 -1.98
CA ASP A 67 2.31 25.80 -1.85
C ASP A 67 0.97 25.78 -1.08
N ARG A 68 0.58 24.62 -0.54
CA ARG A 68 -0.75 24.40 0.04
C ARG A 68 -0.75 24.25 1.56
N VAL A 69 0.43 24.07 2.14
CA VAL A 69 0.58 23.70 3.56
C VAL A 69 1.70 24.47 4.25
N ASP A 70 1.62 24.55 5.56
CA ASP A 70 2.62 25.24 6.37
C ASP A 70 3.76 24.28 6.79
N TYR A 71 3.47 22.97 6.85
CA TYR A 71 4.40 21.90 7.17
C TYR A 71 4.13 20.66 6.33
N LEU A 72 5.17 19.89 6.02
CA LEU A 72 5.07 18.56 5.41
C LEU A 72 5.40 17.48 6.44
N PHE A 73 4.49 16.53 6.63
CA PHE A 73 4.75 15.38 7.50
C PHE A 73 5.47 14.28 6.75
N VAL A 74 6.76 14.14 7.03
CA VAL A 74 7.69 13.19 6.39
C VAL A 74 8.35 12.34 7.47
N PRO A 75 7.62 11.37 8.08
CA PRO A 75 8.17 10.58 9.17
C PRO A 75 9.26 9.62 8.69
N ARG A 76 10.29 9.44 9.51
CA ARG A 76 11.28 8.37 9.35
C ARG A 76 10.70 7.07 9.91
N LEU A 77 10.09 6.27 9.05
CA LEU A 77 9.52 5.00 9.46
C LEU A 77 10.61 3.93 9.52
N MET A 78 11.00 3.56 10.72
CA MET A 78 12.02 2.52 10.96
C MET A 78 11.36 1.18 11.28
N SER A 79 10.56 1.10 12.34
CA SER A 79 9.82 -0.09 12.73
C SER A 79 8.52 0.30 13.44
N VAL A 80 7.44 -0.41 13.17
CA VAL A 80 6.14 -0.18 13.83
C VAL A 80 5.58 -1.44 14.49
N GLN A 81 6.10 -2.62 14.13
CA GLN A 81 5.61 -3.90 14.67
C GLN A 81 6.73 -4.94 14.75
N GLY A 82 6.95 -5.49 15.93
CA GLY A 82 8.03 -6.45 16.17
C GLY A 82 9.39 -5.90 15.80
N ASN A 83 10.26 -6.75 15.26
CA ASN A 83 11.60 -6.39 14.79
C ASN A 83 11.66 -6.12 13.27
N ARG A 84 10.51 -6.00 12.61
CA ARG A 84 10.46 -5.71 11.17
C ARG A 84 10.69 -4.23 10.93
N VAL A 85 11.59 -3.93 10.01
CA VAL A 85 11.89 -2.56 9.59
C VAL A 85 11.26 -2.27 8.24
N PHE A 86 11.11 -1.01 7.90
CA PHE A 86 10.77 -0.61 6.54
C PHE A 86 12.03 -0.68 5.64
N CYS A 87 11.85 -0.60 4.33
CA CYS A 87 12.99 -0.63 3.41
C CYS A 87 13.90 0.59 3.61
N PRO A 88 15.17 0.54 3.16
CA PRO A 88 16.11 1.65 3.33
C PRO A 88 15.60 2.99 2.78
N LYS A 89 14.80 2.98 1.69
CA LYS A 89 14.23 4.20 1.11
C LYS A 89 13.20 4.87 2.05
N PHE A 90 12.44 4.10 2.86
CA PHE A 90 11.60 4.66 3.93
C PHE A 90 12.42 5.20 5.09
N LEU A 91 13.51 4.52 5.47
CA LEU A 91 14.38 4.96 6.55
C LEU A 91 15.07 6.29 6.20
N GLY A 92 15.54 6.42 4.96
CA GLY A 92 16.23 7.61 4.46
C GLY A 92 15.30 8.68 3.90
N LEU A 93 13.97 8.47 3.91
CA LEU A 93 13.03 9.33 3.21
C LEU A 93 13.12 10.82 3.60
N PRO A 94 13.19 11.21 4.90
CA PRO A 94 13.35 12.63 5.25
C PRO A 94 14.65 13.23 4.74
N ASP A 95 15.73 12.45 4.69
CA ASP A 95 17.04 12.93 4.19
C ASP A 95 17.02 13.07 2.68
N LEU A 96 16.42 12.11 1.96
CA LEU A 96 16.21 12.23 0.52
C LEU A 96 15.43 13.50 0.18
N VAL A 97 14.38 13.81 0.95
CA VAL A 97 13.57 15.02 0.74
C VAL A 97 14.37 16.29 1.05
N ARG A 98 15.14 16.33 2.14
CA ARG A 98 15.97 17.51 2.49
C ARG A 98 17.03 17.83 1.44
N HIS A 99 17.62 16.79 0.87
CA HIS A 99 18.72 16.93 -0.11
C HIS A 99 18.24 16.90 -1.56
N SER A 100 16.95 16.96 -1.82
CA SER A 100 16.38 16.95 -3.18
C SER A 100 16.54 18.26 -3.96
N GLY A 101 16.92 19.36 -3.28
CA GLY A 101 16.96 20.69 -3.88
C GLY A 101 15.58 21.33 -4.08
N LEU A 102 14.49 20.67 -3.72
CA LEU A 102 13.13 21.22 -3.84
C LEU A 102 12.88 22.30 -2.80
N LYS A 103 12.20 23.37 -3.22
CA LYS A 103 11.68 24.40 -2.30
C LYS A 103 10.41 23.86 -1.63
N LEU A 104 10.53 23.35 -0.43
CA LEU A 104 9.43 22.71 0.33
C LEU A 104 9.22 23.43 1.66
N PRO A 105 7.99 23.40 2.20
CA PRO A 105 7.72 23.81 3.58
C PRO A 105 8.56 23.02 4.60
N PRO A 106 8.75 23.55 5.82
CA PRO A 106 9.46 22.86 6.89
C PRO A 106 8.92 21.45 7.11
N LEU A 107 9.84 20.48 7.28
CA LEU A 107 9.49 19.08 7.50
C LEU A 107 9.17 18.82 8.98
N LEU A 108 8.07 18.13 9.22
CA LEU A 108 7.79 17.45 10.46
C LEU A 108 8.30 16.01 10.31
N ASP A 109 9.59 15.81 10.52
CA ASP A 109 10.18 14.48 10.54
C ASP A 109 10.35 14.02 11.99
N VAL A 110 9.91 12.83 12.24
CA VAL A 110 10.06 12.15 13.53
C VAL A 110 10.39 10.69 13.29
N ALA A 111 11.33 10.16 14.03
CA ALA A 111 11.66 8.74 13.97
C ALA A 111 10.57 7.92 14.68
N ILE A 112 10.07 6.91 13.96
CA ILE A 112 9.07 5.96 14.46
C ILE A 112 9.70 4.59 14.49
N ASP A 113 10.23 4.21 15.65
CA ASP A 113 11.00 2.99 15.83
C ASP A 113 10.56 2.21 17.08
N ARG A 114 9.81 1.14 16.86
CA ARG A 114 9.37 0.24 17.95
C ARG A 114 10.52 -0.39 18.71
N ARG A 115 11.69 -0.54 18.12
CA ARG A 115 12.86 -1.15 18.76
C ARG A 115 13.38 -0.30 19.92
N THR A 116 13.02 0.99 19.98
CA THR A 116 13.34 1.89 21.10
C THR A 116 12.44 1.69 22.33
N GLY A 117 11.54 0.71 22.30
CA GLY A 117 10.70 0.31 23.42
C GLY A 117 9.20 0.44 23.16
N PRO A 118 8.36 0.00 24.11
CA PRO A 118 6.91 -0.08 23.93
C PRO A 118 6.21 1.28 23.76
N LEU A 119 6.81 2.34 24.28
CA LEU A 119 6.26 3.71 24.23
C LEU A 119 6.76 4.52 23.03
N PHE A 120 7.39 3.89 22.03
CA PHE A 120 8.00 4.57 20.89
C PHE A 120 7.03 5.54 20.19
N LEU A 121 5.82 5.10 19.87
CA LEU A 121 4.82 5.91 19.17
C LEU A 121 4.31 7.06 20.04
N TRP A 122 4.09 6.81 21.33
CA TRP A 122 3.75 7.84 22.31
C TRP A 122 4.81 8.94 22.38
N ARG A 123 6.09 8.57 22.47
CA ARG A 123 7.22 9.52 22.52
C ARG A 123 7.29 10.35 21.24
N SER A 124 7.09 9.74 20.07
CA SER A 124 7.04 10.45 18.79
C SER A 124 5.87 11.44 18.72
N CYS A 125 4.67 11.02 19.16
CA CYS A 125 3.50 11.89 19.23
C CYS A 125 3.68 13.02 20.26
N TRP A 126 4.28 12.73 21.41
CA TRP A 126 4.56 13.75 22.42
C TRP A 126 5.51 14.82 21.88
N TRP A 127 6.61 14.40 21.24
CA TRP A 127 7.57 15.30 20.62
C TRP A 127 6.92 16.18 19.54
N LEU A 128 6.15 15.58 18.63
CA LEU A 128 5.43 16.32 17.59
C LEU A 128 4.44 17.32 18.19
N GLY A 129 3.64 16.90 19.16
CA GLY A 129 2.65 17.77 19.79
C GLY A 129 3.32 18.96 20.49
N ARG A 130 4.44 18.74 21.18
CA ARG A 130 5.20 19.83 21.83
C ARG A 130 5.83 20.78 20.80
N ARG A 131 6.36 20.25 19.71
CA ARG A 131 6.92 21.05 18.59
C ARG A 131 5.86 21.93 17.92
N LEU A 132 4.61 21.45 17.89
CA LEU A 132 3.45 22.20 17.36
C LEU A 132 2.78 23.11 18.39
N GLY A 133 3.36 23.28 19.59
CA GLY A 133 2.84 24.15 20.63
C GLY A 133 1.62 23.61 21.40
N ALA A 134 1.28 22.33 21.22
CA ALA A 134 0.10 21.75 21.86
C ALA A 134 0.29 21.52 23.37
N ARG A 135 -0.79 21.71 24.14
CA ARG A 135 -0.83 21.41 25.59
C ARG A 135 -0.82 19.89 25.82
N GLY A 136 -0.18 19.44 26.90
CA GLY A 136 -0.05 18.01 27.22
C GLY A 136 -1.37 17.23 27.22
N ARG A 137 -2.46 17.81 27.79
CA ARG A 137 -3.80 17.18 27.78
C ARG A 137 -4.36 16.99 26.36
N ALA A 138 -4.10 17.92 25.44
CA ALA A 138 -4.49 17.79 24.03
C ALA A 138 -3.74 16.66 23.35
N ILE A 139 -2.43 16.55 23.59
CA ILE A 139 -1.58 15.46 23.03
C ILE A 139 -2.08 14.09 23.50
N VAL A 140 -2.38 13.95 24.82
CA VAL A 140 -2.92 12.69 25.38
C VAL A 140 -4.23 12.31 24.68
N ARG A 141 -5.20 13.23 24.62
CA ARG A 141 -6.49 12.96 23.96
C ARG A 141 -6.34 12.63 22.49
N ALA A 142 -5.54 13.40 21.76
CA ALA A 142 -5.29 13.18 20.34
C ALA A 142 -4.66 11.80 20.09
N PHE A 143 -3.68 11.37 20.90
CA PHE A 143 -3.04 10.06 20.78
C PHE A 143 -4.01 8.91 20.99
N PHE A 144 -4.82 8.94 22.05
CA PHE A 144 -5.78 7.86 22.31
C PHE A 144 -6.90 7.81 21.26
N SER A 145 -7.37 8.98 20.81
CA SER A 145 -8.33 9.07 19.70
C SER A 145 -7.74 8.47 18.41
N ALA A 146 -6.53 8.87 18.03
CA ALA A 146 -5.83 8.35 16.87
C ALA A 146 -5.62 6.83 16.95
N SER A 147 -5.21 6.33 18.12
CA SER A 147 -5.02 4.90 18.35
C SER A 147 -6.32 4.09 18.20
N ARG A 148 -7.44 4.65 18.68
CA ARG A 148 -8.76 4.04 18.52
C ARG A 148 -9.19 4.05 17.04
N THR A 149 -9.00 5.16 16.34
CA THR A 149 -9.29 5.29 14.90
C THR A 149 -8.49 4.27 14.10
N GLN A 150 -7.19 4.13 14.38
CA GLN A 150 -6.33 3.17 13.67
C GLN A 150 -6.77 1.71 13.89
N ARG A 151 -7.18 1.35 15.12
CA ARG A 151 -7.68 -0.01 15.39
C ARG A 151 -8.96 -0.31 14.60
N LYS A 152 -9.92 0.64 14.58
CA LYS A 152 -11.15 0.51 13.77
C LYS A 152 -10.84 0.40 12.28
N TYR A 153 -9.86 1.17 11.82
CA TYR A 153 -9.41 1.14 10.43
C TYR A 153 -8.87 -0.23 10.03
N TRP A 154 -7.99 -0.83 10.84
CA TRP A 154 -7.48 -2.16 10.56
C TRP A 154 -8.57 -3.25 10.61
N ALA A 155 -9.50 -3.18 11.55
CA ALA A 155 -10.64 -4.09 11.59
C ALA A 155 -11.48 -4.00 10.31
N ARG A 156 -11.70 -2.78 9.79
CA ARG A 156 -12.39 -2.56 8.51
C ARG A 156 -11.64 -3.17 7.34
N LEU A 157 -10.33 -2.97 7.23
CA LEU A 157 -9.51 -3.53 6.17
C LEU A 157 -9.53 -5.07 6.18
N THR A 158 -9.40 -5.67 7.37
CA THR A 158 -9.48 -7.13 7.54
C THR A 158 -10.85 -7.68 7.13
N GLY A 159 -11.92 -6.88 7.27
CA GLY A 159 -13.26 -7.20 6.78
C GLY A 159 -13.48 -6.94 5.29
N GLY A 160 -12.43 -6.65 4.51
CA GLY A 160 -12.52 -6.38 3.08
C GLY A 160 -12.84 -4.92 2.71
N GLY A 161 -12.85 -4.00 3.70
CA GLY A 161 -13.02 -2.58 3.42
C GLY A 161 -11.80 -1.96 2.74
N LEU A 162 -12.03 -0.94 1.91
CA LEU A 162 -10.95 -0.25 1.20
C LEU A 162 -10.16 0.69 2.11
N PRO A 163 -8.86 0.89 1.87
CA PRO A 163 -8.06 1.89 2.55
C PRO A 163 -8.59 3.31 2.35
N GLU A 164 -8.26 4.18 3.30
CA GLU A 164 -8.49 5.60 3.15
C GLU A 164 -7.74 6.15 1.95
N GLY A 165 -8.44 6.91 1.12
CA GLY A 165 -7.88 7.48 -0.11
C GLY A 165 -7.89 6.54 -1.31
N ALA A 166 -8.19 5.26 -1.14
CA ALA A 166 -8.47 4.40 -2.27
C ALA A 166 -9.82 4.81 -2.90
N LYS A 167 -9.86 4.89 -4.21
CA LYS A 167 -11.11 5.10 -4.94
C LYS A 167 -11.93 3.82 -4.88
N PRO A 168 -13.22 3.88 -4.49
CA PRO A 168 -14.08 2.72 -4.64
C PRO A 168 -14.11 2.31 -6.10
N PRO A 169 -13.91 1.03 -6.41
CA PRO A 169 -14.02 0.57 -7.77
C PRO A 169 -15.45 0.87 -8.31
N THR A 170 -15.55 1.23 -9.57
CA THR A 170 -16.84 1.51 -10.23
C THR A 170 -17.77 0.30 -10.10
N ARG A 171 -19.07 0.52 -9.82
CA ARG A 171 -20.02 -0.59 -9.73
C ARG A 171 -20.19 -1.27 -11.09
N PRO A 172 -20.43 -2.60 -11.14
CA PRO A 172 -20.73 -3.29 -12.40
C PRO A 172 -21.85 -2.64 -13.20
N ASP A 173 -22.86 -2.08 -12.51
CA ASP A 173 -23.97 -1.37 -13.14
C ASP A 173 -23.52 -0.07 -13.82
N ALA A 174 -22.53 0.64 -13.27
CA ALA A 174 -21.96 1.83 -13.92
C ALA A 174 -21.17 1.46 -15.18
N HIS A 175 -20.49 0.31 -15.20
CA HIS A 175 -19.82 -0.20 -16.40
C HIS A 175 -20.83 -0.59 -17.49
N ARG A 176 -21.96 -1.20 -17.11
CA ARG A 176 -23.09 -1.47 -18.03
C ARG A 176 -23.72 -0.18 -18.56
N ALA A 177 -23.90 0.82 -17.70
CA ALA A 177 -24.44 2.13 -18.11
C ALA A 177 -23.50 2.86 -19.09
N ALA A 178 -22.19 2.57 -19.05
CA ALA A 178 -21.18 3.08 -19.99
C ALA A 178 -21.03 2.22 -21.26
N GLY A 179 -21.95 1.27 -21.52
CA GLY A 179 -21.93 0.42 -22.74
C GLY A 179 -20.99 -0.78 -22.66
N GLY A 180 -20.45 -1.09 -21.47
CA GLY A 180 -19.62 -2.28 -21.26
C GLY A 180 -20.44 -3.58 -21.34
N ALA A 181 -19.90 -4.59 -22.02
CA ALA A 181 -20.49 -5.92 -22.04
C ALA A 181 -20.55 -6.53 -20.64
N PRO A 182 -21.58 -7.34 -20.31
CA PRO A 182 -21.61 -8.04 -19.02
C PRO A 182 -20.38 -8.95 -18.87
N PRO A 183 -19.89 -9.15 -17.65
CA PRO A 183 -18.78 -10.06 -17.41
C PRO A 183 -19.12 -11.45 -17.93
N VAL A 184 -18.25 -12.04 -18.75
CA VAL A 184 -18.46 -13.36 -19.36
C VAL A 184 -17.85 -14.44 -18.44
N GLY A 185 -18.65 -15.46 -18.09
CA GLY A 185 -18.20 -16.64 -17.37
C GLY A 185 -18.35 -16.58 -15.84
N PRO A 186 -18.00 -17.68 -15.13
CA PRO A 186 -18.13 -17.78 -13.69
C PRO A 186 -17.17 -16.81 -12.98
N PRO A 187 -17.50 -16.36 -11.75
CA PRO A 187 -16.62 -15.51 -10.95
C PRO A 187 -15.31 -16.26 -10.64
N VAL A 188 -14.19 -15.54 -10.76
CA VAL A 188 -12.85 -16.03 -10.42
C VAL A 188 -12.40 -15.31 -9.16
N ARG A 189 -11.75 -16.03 -8.25
CA ARG A 189 -11.22 -15.50 -7.00
C ARG A 189 -9.70 -15.46 -7.06
N ILE A 190 -9.11 -14.31 -6.82
CA ILE A 190 -7.65 -14.18 -6.80
C ILE A 190 -7.13 -13.63 -5.48
N ALA A 191 -5.92 -14.06 -5.10
CA ALA A 191 -5.11 -13.34 -4.14
C ALA A 191 -4.36 -12.23 -4.87
N LEU A 192 -4.68 -10.97 -4.55
CA LEU A 192 -4.00 -9.80 -5.07
C LEU A 192 -2.92 -9.37 -4.08
N LEU A 193 -1.69 -9.76 -4.35
CA LEU A 193 -0.53 -9.47 -3.53
C LEU A 193 0.18 -8.20 -4.03
N GLY A 194 0.77 -7.48 -3.11
CA GLY A 194 1.54 -6.27 -3.38
C GLY A 194 1.50 -5.30 -2.21
N TYR A 195 2.27 -4.24 -2.31
CA TYR A 195 2.28 -3.24 -1.27
C TYR A 195 1.05 -2.33 -1.38
N PRO A 196 0.42 -1.91 -0.25
CA PRO A 196 -0.84 -1.16 -0.26
C PRO A 196 -0.83 0.05 -1.20
N TYR A 197 0.27 0.77 -1.27
CA TYR A 197 0.41 1.96 -2.10
C TYR A 197 0.55 1.67 -3.61
N LEU A 198 0.82 0.43 -4.01
CA LEU A 198 0.71 0.00 -5.41
C LEU A 198 -0.68 -0.54 -5.71
N ILE A 199 -1.28 -1.25 -4.77
CA ILE A 199 -2.60 -1.87 -4.98
C ILE A 199 -3.72 -0.82 -4.98
N PHE A 200 -3.64 0.21 -4.12
CA PHE A 200 -4.76 1.13 -3.88
C PHE A 200 -4.60 2.52 -4.48
N ASP A 201 -3.48 2.82 -5.12
CA ASP A 201 -3.32 4.02 -5.94
C ASP A 201 -3.74 3.69 -7.38
N GLU A 202 -4.90 4.20 -7.81
CA GLU A 202 -5.51 3.89 -9.10
C GLU A 202 -4.58 4.24 -10.29
N TYR A 203 -3.86 5.35 -10.19
CA TYR A 203 -2.93 5.74 -11.24
C TYR A 203 -1.68 4.85 -11.25
N ALA A 204 -1.11 4.56 -10.07
CA ALA A 204 0.09 3.72 -9.96
C ALA A 204 -0.16 2.29 -10.42
N ASN A 205 -1.38 1.76 -10.20
CA ASN A 205 -1.77 0.41 -10.61
C ASN A 205 -2.43 0.36 -12.00
N LEU A 206 -2.49 1.48 -12.73
CA LEU A 206 -3.06 1.59 -14.07
C LEU A 206 -4.53 1.12 -14.14
N GLY A 207 -5.36 1.40 -13.12
CA GLY A 207 -6.76 1.01 -13.07
C GLY A 207 -7.01 -0.49 -12.80
N LEU A 208 -6.05 -1.20 -12.25
CA LEU A 208 -6.10 -2.65 -12.01
C LEU A 208 -7.38 -3.11 -11.30
N LEU A 209 -7.80 -2.42 -10.24
CA LEU A 209 -8.96 -2.83 -9.45
C LEU A 209 -10.27 -2.73 -10.24
N ASP A 210 -10.42 -1.70 -11.06
CA ASP A 210 -11.56 -1.54 -11.96
C ASP A 210 -11.53 -2.61 -13.07
N LYS A 211 -10.34 -2.93 -13.59
CA LYS A 211 -10.18 -3.98 -14.59
C LYS A 211 -10.53 -5.36 -14.04
N LEU A 212 -10.07 -5.72 -12.85
CA LEU A 212 -10.43 -6.98 -12.20
C LEU A 212 -11.95 -7.11 -12.03
N ARG A 213 -12.60 -6.02 -11.63
CA ARG A 213 -14.06 -6.01 -11.49
C ARG A 213 -14.77 -6.16 -12.84
N SER A 214 -14.33 -5.46 -13.89
CA SER A 214 -14.90 -5.61 -15.24
C SER A 214 -14.79 -7.04 -15.77
N LEU A 215 -13.76 -7.76 -15.32
CA LEU A 215 -13.54 -9.17 -15.60
C LEU A 215 -14.29 -10.12 -14.65
N ASN A 216 -15.22 -9.67 -13.80
CA ASN A 216 -15.91 -10.50 -12.81
C ASN A 216 -14.96 -11.28 -11.90
N VAL A 217 -13.93 -10.61 -11.40
CA VAL A 217 -12.93 -11.19 -10.51
C VAL A 217 -13.14 -10.64 -9.10
N ASP A 218 -13.33 -11.53 -8.14
CA ASP A 218 -13.25 -11.24 -6.72
C ASP A 218 -11.78 -11.33 -6.28
N TYR A 219 -11.33 -10.35 -5.48
CA TYR A 219 -9.95 -10.36 -5.02
C TYR A 219 -9.83 -10.21 -3.50
N ARG A 220 -8.81 -10.85 -2.96
CA ARG A 220 -8.38 -10.73 -1.57
C ARG A 220 -6.98 -10.13 -1.52
N THR A 221 -6.81 -9.05 -0.76
CA THR A 221 -5.52 -8.40 -0.59
C THR A 221 -4.83 -8.86 0.70
N ILE A 222 -3.58 -8.44 0.88
CA ILE A 222 -2.81 -8.78 2.09
C ILE A 222 -3.46 -8.26 3.38
N GLU A 223 -4.25 -7.19 3.30
CA GLU A 223 -4.95 -6.58 4.43
C GLU A 223 -6.13 -7.43 4.91
N THR A 224 -6.70 -8.24 4.04
CA THR A 224 -7.84 -9.09 4.38
C THR A 224 -7.46 -10.31 5.22
N VAL A 225 -6.16 -10.67 5.25
CA VAL A 225 -5.69 -11.82 6.05
C VAL A 225 -5.47 -11.38 7.51
N PRO A 226 -6.22 -11.94 8.47
CA PRO A 226 -6.10 -11.55 9.87
C PRO A 226 -4.70 -11.81 10.42
N GLU A 227 -4.18 -10.91 11.24
CA GLU A 227 -2.84 -11.02 11.84
C GLU A 227 -2.63 -12.35 12.59
N ARG A 228 -3.68 -12.88 13.23
CA ARG A 228 -3.64 -14.21 13.90
C ARG A 228 -3.33 -15.34 12.93
N VAL A 229 -3.84 -15.25 11.68
CA VAL A 229 -3.58 -16.21 10.60
C VAL A 229 -2.15 -16.02 10.09
N LEU A 230 -1.76 -14.77 9.81
CA LEU A 230 -0.41 -14.45 9.34
C LEU A 230 0.68 -14.89 10.31
N ARG A 231 0.45 -14.84 11.63
CA ARG A 231 1.43 -15.29 12.63
C ARG A 231 1.72 -16.79 12.54
N ARG A 232 0.78 -17.59 12.06
CA ARG A 232 0.93 -19.05 11.90
C ARG A 232 1.64 -19.42 10.59
N GLN A 233 1.71 -18.48 9.63
CA GLN A 233 2.40 -18.74 8.38
C GLN A 233 3.90 -18.70 8.60
N ASN A 234 4.55 -19.80 8.30
CA ASN A 234 5.99 -19.90 8.28
C ASN A 234 6.41 -19.85 6.80
N PRO A 235 6.86 -18.72 6.26
CA PRO A 235 7.30 -18.66 4.88
C PRO A 235 8.49 -19.60 4.70
N PHE A 236 8.57 -20.21 3.52
CA PHE A 236 9.63 -21.14 3.12
C PHE A 236 11.03 -20.51 3.03
N PHE A 237 11.15 -19.27 3.43
CA PHE A 237 12.45 -18.62 3.56
C PHE A 237 13.24 -19.27 4.70
N PRO A 238 14.52 -19.53 4.53
CA PRO A 238 15.42 -19.91 5.62
C PRO A 238 15.39 -18.88 6.77
N LYS A 239 15.09 -17.65 6.40
CA LYS A 239 14.87 -16.52 7.32
C LYS A 239 13.73 -15.66 6.78
N ARG A 240 12.75 -15.35 7.65
CA ARG A 240 11.63 -14.47 7.30
C ARG A 240 12.13 -13.14 6.73
N PRO A 241 11.42 -12.55 5.73
CA PRO A 241 11.79 -11.26 5.18
C PRO A 241 12.00 -10.20 6.27
N PHE A 242 13.05 -9.43 6.12
CA PHE A 242 13.46 -8.43 7.09
C PHE A 242 12.54 -7.19 7.07
N TRP A 243 11.99 -6.87 5.89
CA TRP A 243 11.19 -5.68 5.66
C TRP A 243 9.70 -5.91 5.92
N ARG A 244 9.05 -4.92 6.51
CA ARG A 244 7.67 -4.98 6.99
C ARG A 244 6.67 -5.39 5.90
N TYR A 245 6.67 -4.68 4.76
CA TYR A 245 5.71 -4.98 3.70
C TYR A 245 6.03 -6.29 3.01
N SER A 246 7.30 -6.58 2.75
CA SER A 246 7.72 -7.87 2.19
C SER A 246 7.33 -9.06 3.10
N ASP A 247 7.47 -8.91 4.44
CA ASP A 247 7.03 -9.93 5.40
C ASP A 247 5.51 -10.14 5.35
N LEU A 248 4.73 -9.07 5.15
CA LEU A 248 3.28 -9.18 5.00
C LEU A 248 2.90 -9.88 3.70
N VAL A 249 3.46 -9.45 2.57
CA VAL A 249 3.22 -10.06 1.25
C VAL A 249 3.62 -11.53 1.28
N ALA A 250 4.82 -11.85 1.79
CA ALA A 250 5.27 -13.24 1.89
C ALA A 250 4.32 -14.10 2.70
N ARG A 251 3.95 -13.68 3.90
CA ARG A 251 3.04 -14.45 4.76
C ARG A 251 1.65 -14.60 4.18
N SER A 252 1.11 -13.56 3.53
CA SER A 252 -0.18 -13.63 2.84
C SER A 252 -0.11 -14.54 1.62
N GLY A 253 0.96 -14.45 0.83
CA GLY A 253 1.18 -15.36 -0.29
C GLY A 253 1.26 -16.82 0.14
N TYR A 254 2.02 -17.13 1.19
CA TYR A 254 2.06 -18.50 1.74
C TYR A 254 0.71 -18.98 2.30
N HIS A 255 -0.10 -18.08 2.86
CA HIS A 255 -1.46 -18.41 3.24
C HIS A 255 -2.27 -18.84 2.03
N PHE A 256 -2.34 -18.03 0.99
CA PHE A 256 -3.14 -18.31 -0.21
C PHE A 256 -2.58 -19.46 -1.06
N LEU A 257 -1.29 -19.72 -1.03
CA LEU A 257 -0.67 -20.87 -1.69
C LEU A 257 -0.75 -22.17 -0.86
N GLY A 258 -1.16 -22.07 0.42
CA GLY A 258 -1.22 -23.18 1.37
C GLY A 258 -2.59 -23.30 2.06
N PRO A 259 -2.70 -22.99 3.37
CA PRO A 259 -3.93 -23.20 4.12
C PRO A 259 -5.17 -22.47 3.58
N GLY A 260 -5.00 -21.32 2.95
CA GLY A 260 -6.05 -20.53 2.30
C GLY A 260 -6.23 -20.82 0.81
N ARG A 261 -5.66 -21.92 0.30
CA ARG A 261 -5.69 -22.26 -1.14
C ARG A 261 -7.10 -22.39 -1.69
N ALA A 262 -8.03 -22.91 -0.90
CA ALA A 262 -9.45 -23.03 -1.30
C ALA A 262 -10.19 -21.68 -1.40
N GLU A 263 -9.60 -20.59 -0.90
CA GLU A 263 -10.20 -19.26 -0.96
C GLU A 263 -9.98 -18.56 -2.31
N VAL A 264 -9.02 -19.03 -3.12
CA VAL A 264 -8.58 -18.38 -4.36
C VAL A 264 -8.30 -19.38 -5.47
N ASP A 265 -8.49 -18.96 -6.71
CA ASP A 265 -8.24 -19.77 -7.90
C ASP A 265 -6.84 -19.53 -8.46
N GLY A 266 -6.25 -18.36 -8.17
CA GLY A 266 -4.89 -18.00 -8.55
C GLY A 266 -4.35 -16.80 -7.77
N VAL A 267 -3.11 -16.44 -8.03
CA VAL A 267 -2.40 -15.32 -7.39
C VAL A 267 -1.97 -14.30 -8.45
N VAL A 268 -2.21 -13.03 -8.20
CA VAL A 268 -1.63 -11.91 -8.96
C VAL A 268 -0.77 -11.11 -8.00
N HIS A 269 0.51 -10.96 -8.31
CA HIS A 269 1.43 -10.15 -7.52
C HIS A 269 1.82 -8.89 -8.28
N VAL A 270 1.54 -7.73 -7.70
CA VAL A 270 1.87 -6.44 -8.26
C VAL A 270 3.08 -5.87 -7.53
N THR A 271 4.16 -5.69 -8.26
CA THR A 271 5.40 -5.14 -7.73
C THR A 271 5.86 -3.91 -8.51
N ALA A 272 6.75 -3.11 -7.92
CA ALA A 272 7.36 -1.98 -8.61
C ALA A 272 8.76 -2.34 -9.11
N PHE A 273 9.08 -1.97 -10.34
CA PHE A 273 10.45 -2.04 -10.85
C PHE A 273 11.41 -1.29 -9.90
N ALA A 274 12.63 -1.79 -9.74
CA ALA A 274 13.63 -1.32 -8.77
C ALA A 274 13.24 -1.46 -7.28
N CYS A 275 12.21 -2.27 -6.95
CA CYS A 275 11.90 -2.65 -5.58
C CYS A 275 12.58 -3.99 -5.23
N GLY A 276 13.86 -3.95 -4.81
CA GLY A 276 14.63 -5.15 -4.46
C GLY A 276 13.96 -6.04 -3.39
N PRO A 277 13.46 -5.48 -2.27
CA PRO A 277 12.76 -6.27 -1.25
C PRO A 277 11.56 -7.06 -1.76
N ASP A 278 10.77 -6.48 -2.67
CA ASP A 278 9.56 -7.12 -3.19
C ASP A 278 9.87 -8.10 -4.32
N ALA A 279 10.83 -7.77 -5.20
CA ALA A 279 11.26 -8.66 -6.26
C ALA A 279 11.77 -10.02 -5.73
N LEU A 280 12.45 -10.02 -4.56
CA LEU A 280 12.87 -11.26 -3.92
C LEU A 280 11.67 -12.08 -3.44
N VAL A 281 10.69 -11.43 -2.82
CA VAL A 281 9.47 -12.11 -2.32
C VAL A 281 8.64 -12.63 -3.49
N ASP A 282 8.49 -11.84 -4.54
CA ASP A 282 7.79 -12.21 -5.75
C ASP A 282 8.34 -13.52 -6.36
N LYS A 283 9.65 -13.58 -6.57
CA LYS A 283 10.27 -14.80 -7.15
C LYS A 283 10.11 -16.03 -6.26
N VAL A 284 10.20 -15.87 -4.95
CA VAL A 284 9.98 -17.02 -4.03
C VAL A 284 8.53 -17.48 -4.03
N LEU A 285 7.57 -16.55 -4.08
CA LEU A 285 6.15 -16.92 -4.15
C LEU A 285 5.77 -17.53 -5.50
N GLU A 286 6.36 -17.07 -6.60
CA GLU A 286 6.20 -17.70 -7.92
C GLU A 286 6.64 -19.16 -7.90
N LEU A 287 7.86 -19.45 -7.41
CA LEU A 287 8.36 -20.83 -7.27
C LEU A 287 7.50 -21.69 -6.35
N GLU A 288 6.99 -21.12 -5.25
CA GLU A 288 6.05 -21.84 -4.37
C GLU A 288 4.71 -22.09 -5.07
N GLY A 289 4.22 -21.13 -5.88
CA GLY A 289 3.04 -21.28 -6.72
C GLY A 289 3.19 -22.45 -7.71
N GLU A 290 4.32 -22.54 -8.39
CA GLU A 290 4.64 -23.68 -9.27
C GLU A 290 4.65 -25.01 -8.51
N ARG A 291 5.33 -25.06 -7.37
CA ARG A 291 5.40 -26.24 -6.52
C ARG A 291 4.02 -26.71 -6.04
N LYS A 292 3.12 -25.75 -5.74
CA LYS A 292 1.74 -26.01 -5.30
C LYS A 292 0.73 -26.10 -6.45
N ARG A 293 1.18 -26.03 -7.68
CA ARG A 293 0.33 -26.01 -8.89
C ARG A 293 -0.76 -24.93 -8.83
N CYS A 294 -0.47 -23.82 -8.17
CA CYS A 294 -1.34 -22.64 -8.12
C CYS A 294 -0.91 -21.63 -9.19
N PRO A 295 -1.80 -21.25 -10.11
CA PRO A 295 -1.49 -20.22 -11.09
C PRO A 295 -1.01 -18.93 -10.44
N TYR A 296 0.05 -18.36 -10.99
CA TYR A 296 0.69 -17.16 -10.48
C TYR A 296 1.01 -16.20 -11.64
N LEU A 297 0.62 -14.95 -11.52
CA LEU A 297 0.92 -13.89 -12.46
C LEU A 297 1.66 -12.76 -11.74
N ASN A 298 2.85 -12.43 -12.19
CA ASN A 298 3.56 -11.22 -11.79
C ASN A 298 3.22 -10.05 -12.73
N ILE A 299 2.97 -8.88 -12.13
CA ILE A 299 2.81 -7.58 -12.82
C ILE A 299 3.81 -6.61 -12.22
N THR A 300 4.86 -6.28 -12.97
CA THR A 300 5.86 -5.29 -12.57
C THR A 300 5.52 -3.95 -13.21
N LEU A 301 5.43 -2.90 -12.37
CA LEU A 301 5.06 -1.54 -12.77
C LEU A 301 6.24 -0.59 -12.61
N ASP A 302 6.40 0.31 -13.57
CA ASP A 302 7.33 1.43 -13.55
C ASP A 302 6.68 2.71 -14.11
N GLU A 303 7.43 3.78 -14.23
CA GLU A 303 6.96 5.06 -14.76
C GLU A 303 6.66 5.03 -16.26
N GLN A 304 7.10 4.00 -16.98
CA GLN A 304 6.90 3.81 -18.41
C GLN A 304 5.85 2.74 -18.72
N SER A 305 5.38 2.04 -17.69
CA SER A 305 4.39 0.97 -17.87
C SER A 305 3.11 1.51 -18.51
N GLY A 306 2.72 0.90 -19.62
CA GLY A 306 1.49 1.20 -20.33
C GLY A 306 0.37 0.23 -19.94
N GLU A 307 -0.87 0.73 -19.98
CA GLU A 307 -2.06 -0.03 -19.61
C GLU A 307 -2.25 -1.28 -20.49
N ALA A 308 -2.05 -1.17 -21.81
CA ALA A 308 -2.32 -2.24 -22.77
C ALA A 308 -1.52 -3.54 -22.49
N GLY A 309 -0.25 -3.41 -22.12
CA GLY A 309 0.63 -4.57 -21.93
C GLY A 309 0.23 -5.45 -20.73
N TYR A 310 -0.17 -4.83 -19.60
CA TYR A 310 -0.59 -5.62 -18.44
C TYR A 310 -2.02 -6.13 -18.57
N ILE A 311 -2.93 -5.37 -19.22
CA ILE A 311 -4.33 -5.76 -19.42
C ILE A 311 -4.40 -7.08 -20.17
N THR A 312 -3.72 -7.21 -21.30
CA THR A 312 -3.71 -8.45 -22.11
C THR A 312 -3.23 -9.65 -21.29
N ARG A 313 -2.18 -9.48 -20.48
CA ARG A 313 -1.69 -10.55 -19.59
C ARG A 313 -2.69 -10.92 -18.51
N LEU A 314 -3.35 -9.92 -17.91
CA LEU A 314 -4.36 -10.13 -16.88
C LEU A 314 -5.60 -10.84 -17.45
N GLU A 315 -6.08 -10.43 -18.61
CA GLU A 315 -7.21 -11.06 -19.31
C GLU A 315 -6.91 -12.53 -19.63
N ALA A 316 -5.75 -12.81 -20.23
CA ALA A 316 -5.32 -14.17 -20.54
C ALA A 316 -5.21 -15.03 -19.27
N PHE A 317 -4.72 -14.46 -18.19
CA PHE A 317 -4.63 -15.15 -16.91
C PHE A 317 -6.01 -15.47 -16.31
N VAL A 318 -6.93 -14.52 -16.33
CA VAL A 318 -8.31 -14.71 -15.83
C VAL A 318 -9.05 -15.76 -16.69
N ASP A 319 -8.90 -15.73 -18.02
CA ASP A 319 -9.51 -16.72 -18.91
C ASP A 319 -8.94 -18.13 -18.68
N MET A 320 -7.66 -18.25 -18.45
CA MET A 320 -7.04 -19.51 -18.05
C MET A 320 -7.62 -20.04 -16.74
N LEU A 321 -7.80 -19.17 -15.72
CA LEU A 321 -8.39 -19.55 -14.45
C LEU A 321 -9.84 -20.03 -14.60
N ARG A 322 -10.66 -19.34 -15.42
CA ARG A 322 -12.05 -19.74 -15.72
C ARG A 322 -12.14 -21.14 -16.31
N ARG A 323 -11.29 -21.45 -17.30
CA ARG A 323 -11.25 -22.78 -17.92
C ARG A 323 -10.90 -23.85 -16.88
N ARG A 324 -9.98 -23.56 -15.96
CA ARG A 324 -9.60 -24.50 -14.88
C ARG A 324 -10.75 -24.73 -13.89
N VAL A 325 -11.44 -23.65 -13.48
CA VAL A 325 -12.61 -23.77 -12.59
C VAL A 325 -13.73 -24.57 -13.26
N ALA A 326 -14.00 -24.36 -14.54
CA ALA A 326 -15.02 -25.08 -15.29
C ALA A 326 -14.68 -26.56 -15.52
N THR A 327 -13.40 -26.96 -15.48
CA THR A 327 -12.95 -28.35 -15.70
C THR A 327 -12.67 -29.13 -14.43
N THR A 328 -12.77 -28.50 -13.25
CA THR A 328 -12.63 -29.21 -11.96
C THR A 328 -14.02 -29.67 -11.54
N PRO A 329 -14.34 -30.98 -11.53
CA PRO A 329 -15.59 -31.47 -10.97
C PRO A 329 -15.59 -31.20 -9.45
N ASP A 330 -16.76 -30.89 -8.88
CA ASP A 330 -17.03 -30.77 -7.44
C ASP A 330 -16.61 -32.01 -6.65
#